data_668b8c8aa4cbb0c1ccec3850e46a5374
#
_entry.id   668b8c8aa4cbb0c1ccec3850e46a5374
#
_cell.length_a   1.000
_cell.length_b   1.000
_cell.length_c   1.000
_cell.angle_alpha   90.00
_cell.angle_beta   90.00
_cell.angle_gamma   90.00
#
_symmetry.space_group_name_H-M   'P 1'
#
loop_
_entity.id
_entity.type
_entity.pdbx_description
1 polymer ?
#
loop_
_entity_poly.entity_id
_entity_poly.type
_entity_poly.pdbx_seq_one_letter_code
_entity_poly.pdbx_strand_id
1 'polypeptide(L)'
;MKPYEVESLGQVFTTDEVVEKMLAMRENTGSILEPSCGDGAFWSKIQTEKHALAIEIDPTIAAPGALISDFFEYKFKNKFNTIIGNPPYVGFKKIPKNTLDLLNLEYYDKRTNLYTFFIDRCIDLLEDGGEIIFVTPRSFINATSCAHLNSKLYENGTITHFYDYGDKMLFKGFSPNCAIWRFEKDCFSRQTLTKEGTRTMNL
;
A
#
# COMPACT_ATOMS: atom_id res chain seq x y z
N MET A 1 4.26 -13.76 -23.54
CA MET A 1 4.79 -13.36 -22.24
C MET A 1 4.87 -14.60 -21.36
N LYS A 2 5.97 -14.85 -20.66
CA LYS A 2 5.98 -15.90 -19.63
C LYS A 2 5.11 -15.43 -18.48
N PRO A 3 4.20 -16.27 -17.94
CA PRO A 3 3.46 -15.91 -16.73
C PRO A 3 4.47 -15.60 -15.61
N TYR A 4 4.23 -14.55 -14.84
CA TYR A 4 5.04 -14.24 -13.67
C TYR A 4 4.93 -15.40 -12.68
N GLU A 5 6.03 -15.83 -12.09
CA GLU A 5 5.99 -16.84 -11.04
C GLU A 5 5.34 -16.20 -9.79
N VAL A 6 4.28 -16.80 -9.27
CA VAL A 6 3.48 -16.32 -8.12
C VAL A 6 4.37 -15.93 -6.91
N GLU A 7 5.42 -16.70 -6.65
CA GLU A 7 6.41 -16.40 -5.60
C GLU A 7 7.26 -15.15 -5.88
N SER A 8 7.45 -14.77 -7.16
CA SER A 8 8.27 -13.62 -7.54
C SER A 8 7.55 -12.28 -7.38
N LEU A 9 6.22 -12.29 -7.34
CA LEU A 9 5.39 -11.09 -7.22
C LEU A 9 4.99 -10.77 -5.78
N GLY A 10 5.35 -11.62 -4.80
CA GLY A 10 5.03 -11.38 -3.39
C GLY A 10 3.52 -11.30 -3.12
N GLN A 11 2.73 -12.03 -3.91
CA GLN A 11 1.28 -12.04 -3.84
C GLN A 11 0.81 -12.67 -2.53
N VAL A 12 0.02 -11.94 -1.77
CA VAL A 12 -0.58 -12.40 -0.51
C VAL A 12 -2.07 -12.07 -0.55
N PHE A 13 -2.91 -13.10 -0.52
CA PHE A 13 -4.36 -12.91 -0.57
C PHE A 13 -4.90 -12.37 0.76
N THR A 14 -5.56 -11.22 0.68
CA THR A 14 -6.13 -10.54 1.83
C THR A 14 -7.47 -11.17 2.23
N THR A 15 -7.66 -11.44 3.52
CA THR A 15 -8.92 -12.02 4.01
C THR A 15 -10.02 -10.96 4.07
N ASP A 16 -11.30 -11.39 3.97
CA ASP A 16 -12.44 -10.47 4.06
C ASP A 16 -12.45 -9.66 5.37
N GLU A 17 -12.05 -10.27 6.49
CA GLU A 17 -11.96 -9.57 7.79
C GLU A 17 -10.99 -8.37 7.72
N VAL A 18 -9.84 -8.54 7.06
CA VAL A 18 -8.85 -7.48 6.88
C VAL A 18 -9.39 -6.40 5.94
N VAL A 19 -10.03 -6.81 4.84
CA VAL A 19 -10.66 -5.90 3.88
C VAL A 19 -11.71 -5.01 4.54
N GLU A 20 -12.67 -5.61 5.25
CA GLU A 20 -13.76 -4.89 5.94
C GLU A 20 -13.19 -3.92 7.00
N LYS A 21 -12.18 -4.36 7.75
CA LYS A 21 -11.52 -3.49 8.73
C LYS A 21 -10.86 -2.28 8.07
N MET A 22 -10.16 -2.48 6.96
CA MET A 22 -9.49 -1.41 6.24
C MET A 22 -10.49 -0.45 5.60
N LEU A 23 -11.56 -0.96 5.02
CA LEU A 23 -12.66 -0.12 4.50
C LEU A 23 -13.36 0.70 5.59
N ALA A 24 -13.51 0.13 6.78
CA ALA A 24 -14.08 0.85 7.94
C ALA A 24 -13.17 1.99 8.47
N MET A 25 -11.89 2.03 8.10
CA MET A 25 -10.97 3.13 8.44
C MET A 25 -11.04 4.29 7.45
N ARG A 26 -11.72 4.11 6.32
CA ARG A 26 -11.85 5.13 5.29
C ARG A 26 -12.75 6.27 5.76
N GLU A 27 -12.26 7.50 5.64
CA GLU A 27 -12.98 8.72 6.00
C GLU A 27 -13.30 9.60 4.78
N ASN A 28 -12.50 9.47 3.71
CA ASN A 28 -12.71 10.25 2.50
C ASN A 28 -13.74 9.62 1.56
N THR A 29 -14.54 10.46 0.93
CA THR A 29 -15.37 10.13 -0.23
C THR A 29 -14.71 10.66 -1.51
N GLY A 30 -14.98 10.07 -2.66
CA GLY A 30 -14.44 10.55 -3.93
C GLY A 30 -13.64 9.50 -4.67
N SER A 31 -12.54 9.91 -5.34
CA SER A 31 -11.72 9.00 -6.14
C SER A 31 -10.94 8.02 -5.26
N ILE A 32 -10.93 6.75 -5.68
CA ILE A 32 -10.24 5.68 -4.95
C ILE A 32 -9.35 4.86 -5.88
N LEU A 33 -8.15 4.55 -5.41
CA LEU A 33 -7.17 3.72 -6.12
C LEU A 33 -6.81 2.48 -5.32
N GLU A 34 -6.82 1.32 -5.97
CA GLU A 34 -6.17 0.10 -5.52
C GLU A 34 -4.97 -0.19 -6.43
N PRO A 35 -3.72 0.04 -5.99
CA PRO A 35 -2.54 0.04 -6.86
C PRO A 35 -2.01 -1.35 -7.23
N SER A 36 -2.51 -2.42 -6.59
CA SER A 36 -2.13 -3.82 -6.82
C SER A 36 -3.26 -4.73 -6.38
N CYS A 37 -4.28 -4.87 -7.21
CA CYS A 37 -5.56 -5.45 -6.75
C CYS A 37 -5.57 -6.98 -6.67
N GLY A 38 -4.62 -7.68 -7.30
CA GLY A 38 -4.62 -9.14 -7.34
C GLY A 38 -5.94 -9.69 -7.85
N ASP A 39 -6.48 -10.67 -7.12
CA ASP A 39 -7.77 -11.31 -7.37
C ASP A 39 -8.99 -10.44 -7.02
N GLY A 40 -8.76 -9.23 -6.47
CA GLY A 40 -9.79 -8.22 -6.26
C GLY A 40 -10.48 -8.23 -4.91
N ALA A 41 -9.79 -8.61 -3.85
CA ALA A 41 -10.37 -8.62 -2.50
C ALA A 41 -10.96 -7.25 -2.11
N PHE A 42 -10.24 -6.14 -2.34
CA PHE A 42 -10.75 -4.79 -2.16
C PHE A 42 -11.58 -4.34 -3.37
N TRP A 43 -11.09 -4.61 -4.60
CA TRP A 43 -11.75 -4.17 -5.83
C TRP A 43 -13.21 -4.59 -5.89
N SER A 44 -13.55 -5.81 -5.51
CA SER A 44 -14.93 -6.31 -5.48
C SER A 44 -15.88 -5.45 -4.63
N LYS A 45 -15.37 -4.73 -3.64
CA LYS A 45 -16.13 -3.86 -2.73
C LYS A 45 -16.24 -2.42 -3.23
N ILE A 46 -15.25 -1.93 -4.00
CA ILE A 46 -15.14 -0.52 -4.39
C ILE A 46 -15.40 -0.26 -5.89
N GLN A 47 -15.43 -1.28 -6.75
CA GLN A 47 -15.51 -1.14 -8.21
C GLN A 47 -16.73 -0.38 -8.73
N THR A 48 -17.82 -0.31 -7.95
CA THR A 48 -19.04 0.44 -8.30
C THR A 48 -18.97 1.90 -7.88
N GLU A 49 -17.94 2.31 -7.14
CA GLU A 49 -17.79 3.69 -6.74
C GLU A 49 -17.37 4.57 -7.93
N LYS A 50 -17.88 5.79 -7.93
CA LYS A 50 -17.52 6.77 -8.95
C LYS A 50 -16.03 7.09 -8.83
N HIS A 51 -15.31 7.01 -9.96
CA HIS A 51 -13.87 7.26 -10.04
C HIS A 51 -12.99 6.24 -9.27
N ALA A 52 -13.47 4.99 -9.13
CA ALA A 52 -12.63 3.90 -8.67
C ALA A 52 -11.69 3.42 -9.80
N LEU A 53 -10.44 3.12 -9.44
CA LEU A 53 -9.44 2.54 -10.32
C LEU A 53 -8.68 1.43 -9.58
N ALA A 54 -8.54 0.28 -10.22
CA ALA A 54 -7.66 -0.78 -9.77
C ALA A 54 -6.61 -1.11 -10.82
N ILE A 55 -5.39 -1.39 -10.39
CA ILE A 55 -4.27 -1.78 -11.26
C ILE A 55 -3.75 -3.14 -10.81
N GLU A 56 -3.42 -4.00 -11.77
CA GLU A 56 -2.72 -5.27 -11.55
C GLU A 56 -1.72 -5.50 -12.68
N ILE A 57 -0.53 -5.97 -12.33
CA ILE A 57 0.53 -6.25 -13.30
C ILE A 57 0.36 -7.63 -13.95
N ASP A 58 -0.19 -8.58 -13.21
CA ASP A 58 -0.37 -9.96 -13.68
C ASP A 58 -1.77 -10.18 -14.27
N PRO A 59 -1.90 -10.30 -15.60
CA PRO A 59 -3.20 -10.49 -16.24
C PRO A 59 -3.85 -11.85 -15.90
N THR A 60 -3.10 -12.80 -15.31
CA THR A 60 -3.63 -14.14 -15.02
C THR A 60 -4.45 -14.18 -13.73
N ILE A 61 -4.24 -13.21 -12.83
CA ILE A 61 -4.97 -13.11 -11.56
C ILE A 61 -5.83 -11.86 -11.46
N ALA A 62 -5.62 -10.89 -12.35
CA ALA A 62 -6.28 -9.59 -12.28
C ALA A 62 -7.80 -9.73 -12.20
N ALA A 63 -8.38 -9.07 -11.21
CA ALA A 63 -9.83 -9.01 -11.04
C ALA A 63 -10.52 -8.39 -12.27
N PRO A 64 -11.75 -8.83 -12.61
CA PRO A 64 -12.51 -8.25 -13.71
C PRO A 64 -12.69 -6.72 -13.56
N GLY A 65 -12.38 -5.99 -14.63
CA GLY A 65 -12.45 -4.52 -14.65
C GLY A 65 -11.20 -3.80 -14.13
N ALA A 66 -10.22 -4.51 -13.59
CA ALA A 66 -8.92 -3.93 -13.25
C ALA A 66 -8.12 -3.59 -14.52
N LEU A 67 -7.32 -2.53 -14.44
CA LEU A 67 -6.39 -2.14 -15.48
C LEU A 67 -5.12 -3.01 -15.40
N ILE A 68 -4.76 -3.66 -16.50
CA ILE A 68 -3.53 -4.46 -16.59
C ILE A 68 -2.37 -3.52 -16.91
N SER A 69 -1.53 -3.23 -15.90
CA SER A 69 -0.36 -2.35 -16.05
C SER A 69 0.60 -2.54 -14.86
N ASP A 70 1.87 -2.25 -15.06
CA ASP A 70 2.76 -1.98 -13.94
C ASP A 70 2.36 -0.64 -13.28
N PHE A 71 2.15 -0.65 -11.97
CA PHE A 71 1.79 0.55 -11.21
C PHE A 71 2.80 1.69 -11.41
N PHE A 72 4.09 1.39 -11.54
CA PHE A 72 5.14 2.40 -11.72
C PHE A 72 5.24 2.92 -13.16
N GLU A 73 4.76 2.18 -14.14
CA GLU A 73 4.70 2.61 -15.54
C GLU A 73 3.49 3.50 -15.83
N TYR A 74 2.35 3.22 -15.17
CA TYR A 74 1.09 3.90 -15.45
C TYR A 74 1.16 5.40 -15.18
N LYS A 75 0.70 6.22 -16.13
CA LYS A 75 0.70 7.69 -16.03
C LYS A 75 -0.66 8.18 -15.54
N PHE A 76 -0.74 8.45 -14.25
CA PHE A 76 -1.94 9.01 -13.65
C PHE A 76 -2.19 10.45 -14.13
N LYS A 77 -3.44 10.76 -14.51
CA LYS A 77 -3.85 12.12 -14.87
C LYS A 77 -4.37 12.91 -13.68
N ASN A 78 -4.90 12.21 -12.69
CA ASN A 78 -5.53 12.77 -11.51
C ASN A 78 -4.92 12.14 -10.25
N LYS A 79 -5.07 12.82 -9.14
CA LYS A 79 -4.80 12.34 -7.80
C LYS A 79 -6.03 11.65 -7.21
N PHE A 80 -5.87 11.06 -6.02
CA PHE A 80 -6.89 10.26 -5.36
C PHE A 80 -7.17 10.74 -3.95
N ASN A 81 -8.44 10.68 -3.55
CA ASN A 81 -8.85 10.96 -2.17
C ASN A 81 -8.50 9.80 -1.24
N THR A 82 -8.62 8.57 -1.72
CA THR A 82 -8.27 7.35 -0.99
C THR A 82 -7.39 6.44 -1.84
N ILE A 83 -6.32 5.90 -1.26
CA ILE A 83 -5.54 4.80 -1.84
C ILE A 83 -5.57 3.66 -0.82
N ILE A 84 -6.10 2.50 -1.23
CA ILE A 84 -6.31 1.36 -0.33
C ILE A 84 -5.75 0.08 -0.96
N GLY A 85 -5.22 -0.83 -0.16
CA GLY A 85 -4.79 -2.13 -0.66
C GLY A 85 -3.71 -2.82 0.18
N ASN A 86 -3.19 -3.88 -0.40
CA ASN A 86 -2.10 -4.70 0.11
C ASN A 86 -0.97 -4.73 -0.92
N PRO A 87 0.01 -3.79 -0.87
CA PRO A 87 1.09 -3.74 -1.84
C PRO A 87 1.99 -4.98 -1.77
N PRO A 88 2.65 -5.40 -2.86
CA PRO A 88 3.42 -6.63 -2.93
C PRO A 88 4.70 -6.60 -2.06
N TYR A 89 4.96 -7.69 -1.29
CA TYR A 89 6.11 -7.82 -0.39
C TYR A 89 7.29 -8.51 -1.09
N VAL A 90 7.93 -7.81 -2.02
CA VAL A 90 9.04 -8.34 -2.83
C VAL A 90 10.36 -7.71 -2.38
N GLY A 91 11.30 -8.53 -1.93
CA GLY A 91 12.65 -8.05 -1.62
C GLY A 91 13.39 -7.57 -2.87
N PHE A 92 14.23 -6.54 -2.75
CA PHE A 92 14.89 -5.83 -3.84
C PHE A 92 15.46 -6.74 -4.95
N LYS A 93 16.15 -7.83 -4.56
CA LYS A 93 16.77 -8.77 -5.51
C LYS A 93 15.79 -9.57 -6.36
N LYS A 94 14.53 -9.64 -5.94
CA LYS A 94 13.44 -10.38 -6.61
C LYS A 94 12.53 -9.46 -7.41
N ILE A 95 12.71 -8.14 -7.36
CA ILE A 95 11.93 -7.19 -8.17
C ILE A 95 12.24 -7.45 -9.65
N PRO A 96 11.23 -7.66 -10.51
CA PRO A 96 11.43 -7.81 -11.95
C PRO A 96 12.20 -6.62 -12.52
N LYS A 97 13.11 -6.90 -13.49
CA LYS A 97 14.00 -5.87 -14.00
C LYS A 97 13.25 -4.71 -14.66
N ASN A 98 12.17 -4.99 -15.39
CA ASN A 98 11.33 -3.96 -16.01
C ASN A 98 10.71 -3.01 -14.96
N THR A 99 10.21 -3.53 -13.85
CA THR A 99 9.72 -2.72 -12.73
C THR A 99 10.86 -1.97 -12.05
N LEU A 100 11.99 -2.65 -11.79
CA LEU A 100 13.15 -2.03 -11.13
C LEU A 100 13.69 -0.82 -11.91
N ASP A 101 13.68 -0.88 -13.23
CA ASP A 101 14.15 0.20 -14.13
C ASP A 101 13.22 1.45 -14.06
N LEU A 102 12.01 1.32 -13.50
CA LEU A 102 11.03 2.40 -13.31
C LEU A 102 11.13 3.06 -11.91
N LEU A 103 11.82 2.41 -10.95
CA LEU A 103 11.89 2.89 -9.57
C LEU A 103 12.89 4.03 -9.43
N ASN A 104 12.55 5.03 -8.62
CA ASN A 104 13.52 6.01 -8.16
C ASN A 104 14.39 5.40 -7.05
N LEU A 105 15.67 5.16 -7.34
CA LEU A 105 16.63 4.55 -6.42
C LEU A 105 17.52 5.57 -5.71
N GLU A 106 17.31 6.88 -5.89
CA GLU A 106 18.17 7.93 -5.33
C GLU A 106 18.30 7.83 -3.81
N TYR A 107 17.19 7.51 -3.13
CA TYR A 107 17.10 7.48 -1.66
C TYR A 107 16.97 6.06 -1.09
N TYR A 108 17.04 5.03 -1.94
CA TYR A 108 16.77 3.65 -1.56
C TYR A 108 17.93 2.73 -1.91
N ASP A 109 18.17 1.71 -1.08
CA ASP A 109 19.23 0.74 -1.27
C ASP A 109 18.69 -0.69 -1.52
N LYS A 110 19.61 -1.63 -1.72
CA LYS A 110 19.30 -3.05 -2.02
C LYS A 110 18.65 -3.82 -0.86
N ARG A 111 18.37 -3.18 0.27
CA ARG A 111 17.62 -3.76 1.42
C ARG A 111 16.14 -3.37 1.38
N THR A 112 15.80 -2.39 0.54
CA THR A 112 14.43 -1.87 0.41
C THR A 112 13.51 -2.90 -0.22
N ASN A 113 12.30 -3.02 0.29
CA ASN A 113 11.26 -3.90 -0.25
C ASN A 113 10.36 -3.12 -1.23
N LEU A 114 9.73 -3.81 -2.17
CA LEU A 114 8.89 -3.19 -3.20
C LEU A 114 7.74 -2.37 -2.61
N TYR A 115 7.10 -2.83 -1.52
CA TYR A 115 6.01 -2.09 -0.88
C TYR A 115 6.43 -0.68 -0.43
N THR A 116 7.71 -0.46 -0.11
CA THR A 116 8.24 0.87 0.27
C THR A 116 8.10 1.86 -0.89
N PHE A 117 8.44 1.43 -2.10
CA PHE A 117 8.28 2.25 -3.31
C PHE A 117 6.80 2.49 -3.65
N PHE A 118 5.92 1.51 -3.38
CA PHE A 118 4.47 1.70 -3.51
C PHE A 118 3.98 2.80 -2.59
N ILE A 119 4.35 2.77 -1.30
CA ILE A 119 3.93 3.80 -0.33
C ILE A 119 4.45 5.17 -0.77
N ASP A 120 5.75 5.26 -1.12
CA ASP A 120 6.40 6.50 -1.56
C ASP A 120 5.62 7.15 -2.71
N ARG A 121 5.34 6.38 -3.78
CA ARG A 121 4.59 6.87 -4.92
C ARG A 121 3.14 7.22 -4.57
N CYS A 122 2.49 6.45 -3.69
CA CYS A 122 1.12 6.73 -3.28
C CYS A 122 0.99 8.07 -2.56
N ILE A 123 1.99 8.51 -1.77
CA ILE A 123 1.97 9.85 -1.15
C ILE A 123 1.86 10.95 -2.21
N ASP A 124 2.59 10.82 -3.32
CA ASP A 124 2.57 11.80 -4.42
C ASP A 124 1.24 11.80 -5.19
N LEU A 125 0.54 10.67 -5.19
CA LEU A 125 -0.74 10.49 -5.86
C LEU A 125 -1.96 10.89 -5.02
N LEU A 126 -1.77 11.29 -3.75
CA LEU A 126 -2.86 11.78 -2.91
C LEU A 126 -3.23 13.22 -3.24
N GLU A 127 -4.53 13.48 -3.28
CA GLU A 127 -5.08 14.83 -3.14
C GLU A 127 -4.71 15.42 -1.76
N ASP A 128 -4.85 16.72 -1.60
CA ASP A 128 -4.70 17.37 -0.30
C ASP A 128 -5.80 16.87 0.65
N GLY A 129 -5.43 16.50 1.88
CA GLY A 129 -6.32 15.81 2.82
C GLY A 129 -6.66 14.35 2.43
N GLY A 130 -6.02 13.79 1.40
CA GLY A 130 -6.21 12.40 0.99
C GLY A 130 -5.60 11.40 1.95
N GLU A 131 -5.98 10.13 1.83
CA GLU A 131 -5.59 9.06 2.75
C GLU A 131 -5.02 7.83 2.06
N ILE A 132 -4.05 7.18 2.70
CA ILE A 132 -3.57 5.82 2.37
C ILE A 132 -4.02 4.87 3.47
N ILE A 133 -4.63 3.75 3.09
CA ILE A 133 -5.01 2.68 4.02
C ILE A 133 -4.38 1.39 3.52
N PHE A 134 -3.29 0.97 4.14
CA PHE A 134 -2.53 -0.19 3.72
C PHE A 134 -2.36 -1.22 4.83
N VAL A 135 -2.19 -2.47 4.42
CA VAL A 135 -1.59 -3.51 5.26
C VAL A 135 -0.19 -3.80 4.72
N THR A 136 0.83 -3.71 5.58
CA THR A 136 2.24 -3.93 5.21
C THR A 136 3.01 -4.55 6.36
N PRO A 137 4.21 -5.11 6.13
CA PRO A 137 5.11 -5.45 7.22
C PRO A 137 5.35 -4.22 8.12
N ARG A 138 5.12 -4.39 9.44
CA ARG A 138 5.22 -3.30 10.43
C ARG A 138 6.62 -2.68 10.54
N SER A 139 7.64 -3.43 10.10
CA SER A 139 9.04 -3.03 10.22
C SER A 139 9.40 -1.77 9.44
N PHE A 140 8.57 -1.30 8.49
CA PHE A 140 8.89 -0.11 7.72
C PHE A 140 9.09 1.15 8.60
N ILE A 141 8.40 1.23 9.74
CA ILE A 141 8.50 2.37 10.66
C ILE A 141 9.91 2.50 11.26
N ASN A 142 10.59 1.37 11.51
CA ASN A 142 11.88 1.34 12.20
C ASN A 142 13.05 0.88 11.31
N ALA A 143 12.78 0.51 10.07
CA ALA A 143 13.83 0.02 9.17
C ALA A 143 14.67 1.18 8.62
N THR A 144 16.01 1.10 8.75
CA THR A 144 16.92 2.11 8.20
C THR A 144 16.80 2.26 6.68
N SER A 145 16.44 1.19 5.97
CA SER A 145 16.15 1.22 4.52
C SER A 145 14.87 1.99 4.16
N CYS A 146 14.05 2.35 5.16
CA CYS A 146 12.82 3.13 5.00
C CYS A 146 12.95 4.55 5.57
N ALA A 147 14.15 4.99 5.97
CA ALA A 147 14.34 6.31 6.59
C ALA A 147 13.82 7.46 5.71
N HIS A 148 14.10 7.43 4.40
CA HIS A 148 13.57 8.43 3.47
C HIS A 148 12.03 8.40 3.41
N LEU A 149 11.42 7.21 3.30
CA LEU A 149 9.97 7.07 3.32
C LEU A 149 9.36 7.63 4.62
N ASN A 150 9.98 7.34 5.76
CA ASN A 150 9.49 7.81 7.06
C ASN A 150 9.58 9.34 7.17
N SER A 151 10.67 9.95 6.68
CA SER A 151 10.77 11.42 6.56
C SER A 151 9.68 11.99 5.66
N LYS A 152 9.45 11.37 4.48
CA LYS A 152 8.40 11.81 3.54
C LYS A 152 7.01 11.71 4.15
N LEU A 153 6.68 10.62 4.85
CA LEU A 153 5.41 10.48 5.58
C LEU A 153 5.28 11.57 6.66
N TYR A 154 6.33 11.80 7.43
CA TYR A 154 6.33 12.81 8.49
C TYR A 154 6.16 14.23 7.94
N GLU A 155 6.82 14.56 6.85
CA GLU A 155 6.77 15.90 6.21
C GLU A 155 5.42 16.17 5.54
N ASN A 156 4.74 15.13 5.03
CA ASN A 156 3.51 15.27 4.27
C ASN A 156 2.23 14.99 5.06
N GLY A 157 2.31 14.49 6.31
CA GLY A 157 1.09 14.22 7.07
C GLY A 157 1.34 13.40 8.32
N THR A 158 0.33 12.64 8.74
CA THR A 158 0.36 11.81 9.95
C THR A 158 -0.17 10.42 9.67
N ILE A 159 0.49 9.39 10.21
CA ILE A 159 -0.13 8.07 10.36
C ILE A 159 -1.14 8.16 11.50
N THR A 160 -2.43 8.30 11.17
CA THR A 160 -3.52 8.53 12.13
C THR A 160 -3.96 7.25 12.83
N HIS A 161 -3.77 6.09 12.19
CA HIS A 161 -4.10 4.78 12.76
C HIS A 161 -2.97 3.79 12.50
N PHE A 162 -2.63 2.99 13.49
CA PHE A 162 -1.63 1.94 13.38
C PHE A 162 -1.98 0.73 14.24
N TYR A 163 -2.50 -0.32 13.63
CA TYR A 163 -2.89 -1.55 14.30
C TYR A 163 -1.89 -2.66 14.02
N ASP A 164 -0.97 -2.86 14.96
CA ASP A 164 0.02 -3.94 14.91
C ASP A 164 -0.66 -5.29 15.20
N TYR A 165 -0.49 -6.24 14.30
CA TYR A 165 -1.02 -7.61 14.46
C TYR A 165 0.03 -8.58 15.00
N GLY A 166 1.28 -8.15 15.16
CA GLY A 166 2.36 -9.00 15.66
C GLY A 166 2.52 -10.26 14.81
N ASP A 167 2.55 -11.40 15.48
CA ASP A 167 2.73 -12.72 14.85
C ASP A 167 1.39 -13.36 14.41
N LYS A 168 0.27 -12.64 14.47
CA LYS A 168 -1.02 -13.16 14.03
C LYS A 168 -1.04 -13.36 12.51
N MET A 169 -1.54 -14.51 12.09
CA MET A 169 -1.74 -14.80 10.67
C MET A 169 -2.88 -13.96 10.11
N LEU A 170 -2.56 -12.90 9.37
CA LEU A 170 -3.54 -12.09 8.62
C LEU A 170 -3.86 -12.67 7.24
N PHE A 171 -3.04 -13.59 6.76
CA PHE A 171 -3.11 -14.14 5.40
C PHE A 171 -3.02 -15.66 5.43
N LYS A 172 -3.57 -16.33 4.41
CA LYS A 172 -3.49 -17.78 4.29
C LYS A 172 -2.04 -18.21 3.99
N GLY A 173 -1.43 -18.94 4.93
CA GLY A 173 -0.12 -19.59 4.74
C GLY A 173 1.11 -18.70 4.81
N PHE A 174 0.95 -17.38 5.00
CA PHE A 174 2.06 -16.44 5.15
C PHE A 174 1.74 -15.39 6.21
N SER A 175 2.62 -15.21 7.16
CA SER A 175 2.45 -14.22 8.24
C SER A 175 3.71 -13.38 8.42
N PRO A 176 3.96 -12.39 7.55
CA PRO A 176 4.88 -11.35 7.94
C PRO A 176 4.24 -10.57 9.11
N ASN A 177 5.04 -10.13 10.07
CA ASN A 177 4.59 -9.26 11.15
C ASN A 177 4.01 -7.97 10.58
N CYS A 178 2.70 -7.97 10.27
CA CYS A 178 2.03 -6.87 9.58
C CYS A 178 1.34 -5.91 10.53
N ALA A 179 1.18 -4.68 10.05
CA ALA A 179 0.27 -3.70 10.59
C ALA A 179 -0.72 -3.25 9.52
N ILE A 180 -1.95 -2.97 9.94
CA ILE A 180 -2.92 -2.18 9.18
C ILE A 180 -2.78 -0.75 9.66
N TRP A 181 -2.62 0.19 8.73
CA TRP A 181 -2.41 1.59 9.07
C TRP A 181 -3.10 2.53 8.10
N ARG A 182 -3.43 3.72 8.59
CA ARG A 182 -3.98 4.83 7.81
C ARG A 182 -3.07 6.05 7.96
N PHE A 183 -2.69 6.61 6.84
CA PHE A 183 -1.99 7.89 6.74
C PHE A 183 -2.96 8.93 6.17
N GLU A 184 -2.88 10.15 6.67
CA GLU A 184 -3.64 11.29 6.19
C GLU A 184 -2.67 12.41 5.81
N LYS A 185 -2.73 12.81 4.54
CA LYS A 185 -1.94 13.90 3.99
C LYS A 185 -2.44 15.23 4.54
N ASP A 186 -1.52 16.15 4.80
CA ASP A 186 -1.76 17.49 5.37
C ASP A 186 -2.37 17.49 6.78
N CYS A 187 -2.46 16.33 7.44
CA CYS A 187 -2.76 16.20 8.84
C CYS A 187 -1.46 16.23 9.65
N PHE A 188 -1.25 17.23 10.48
CA PHE A 188 -0.03 17.37 11.30
C PHE A 188 -0.31 17.19 12.80
N SER A 189 -1.33 16.42 13.15
CA SER A 189 -1.69 16.13 14.54
C SER A 189 -0.62 15.36 15.31
N ARG A 190 0.18 14.54 14.61
CA ARG A 190 1.15 13.59 15.18
C ARG A 190 0.53 12.59 16.17
N GLN A 191 -0.79 12.46 16.16
CA GLN A 191 -1.52 11.56 17.04
C GLN A 191 -1.93 10.30 16.26
N THR A 192 -1.53 9.15 16.75
CA THR A 192 -1.81 7.84 16.15
C THR A 192 -2.69 7.02 17.08
N LEU A 193 -3.83 6.56 16.57
CA LEU A 193 -4.68 5.61 17.27
C LEU A 193 -4.11 4.20 17.10
N THR A 194 -3.85 3.53 18.21
CA THR A 194 -3.37 2.15 18.28
C THR A 194 -4.39 1.27 19.00
N LYS A 195 -4.11 -0.03 19.12
CA LYS A 195 -4.94 -0.95 19.94
C LYS A 195 -4.92 -0.60 21.42
N GLU A 196 -3.85 0.04 21.90
CA GLU A 196 -3.68 0.43 23.29
C GLU A 196 -4.11 1.88 23.58
N GLY A 197 -4.63 2.60 22.60
CA GLY A 197 -5.03 4.00 22.67
C GLY A 197 -4.22 4.94 21.79
N THR A 198 -4.42 6.23 21.95
CA THR A 198 -3.75 7.26 21.16
C THR A 198 -2.35 7.53 21.67
N ARG A 199 -1.37 7.60 20.75
CA ARG A 199 0.04 7.90 21.05
C ARG A 199 0.59 8.93 20.06
N THR A 200 1.61 9.68 20.48
CA THR A 200 2.41 10.46 19.54
C THR A 200 3.39 9.53 18.82
N MET A 201 3.35 9.51 17.49
CA MET A 201 4.30 8.75 16.68
C MET A 201 5.29 9.70 16.03
N ASN A 202 6.56 9.53 16.32
CA ASN A 202 7.66 10.18 15.64
C ASN A 202 8.27 9.16 14.67
N LEU A 203 8.17 9.44 13.38
CA LEU A 203 8.72 8.62 12.29
C LEU A 203 10.17 8.97 12.01
#